data_10a6900f0f6f476953ac52c1b5f29a88
#
_entry.id   10a6900f0f6f476953ac52c1b5f29a88
#
_cell.length_a   1.000
_cell.length_b   1.000
_cell.length_c   1.000
_cell.angle_alpha   90.00
_cell.angle_beta   90.00
_cell.angle_gamma   90.00
#
_symmetry.space_group_name_H-M   'P 1'
#
loop_
_entity.id
_entity.type
_entity.pdbx_description
1 polymer ?
#
loop_
_entity_poly.entity_id
_entity_poly.type
_entity_poly.pdbx_seq_one_letter_code
_entity_poly.pdbx_strand_id
1 'polypeptide(L)'
;MKPKTQYITQLIRNYINTVDPTADIILYGSRAREDEKPDSDWDILILTDDPANLITERKFRDKLYDLTLETGEIFSVFVYSKNEWQTKQRFTPFYHNVIEEGVLI
;
A
#
# COMPACT_ATOMS: atom_id res chain seq x y z
N MET A 1 8.77 3.67 -13.99
CA MET A 1 8.34 4.55 -12.87
C MET A 1 9.17 5.82 -12.83
N LYS A 2 8.55 6.93 -12.43
CA LYS A 2 9.25 8.19 -12.21
C LYS A 2 10.25 8.04 -11.06
N PRO A 3 11.36 8.82 -11.06
CA PRO A 3 12.37 8.73 -9.99
C PRO A 3 11.82 8.93 -8.59
N LYS A 4 10.92 9.88 -8.39
CA LYS A 4 10.28 10.09 -7.08
C LYS A 4 9.46 8.88 -6.67
N THR A 5 8.72 8.27 -7.59
CA THR A 5 7.93 7.07 -7.34
C THR A 5 8.82 5.91 -6.93
N GLN A 6 9.94 5.71 -7.62
CA GLN A 6 10.91 4.68 -7.27
C GLN A 6 11.48 4.90 -5.86
N TYR A 7 11.82 6.12 -5.53
CA TYR A 7 12.37 6.46 -4.22
C TYR A 7 11.36 6.21 -3.09
N ILE A 8 10.15 6.74 -3.24
CA ILE A 8 9.12 6.61 -2.20
C ILE A 8 8.67 5.15 -2.05
N THR A 9 8.49 4.42 -3.14
CA THR A 9 8.09 3.01 -3.06
C THR A 9 9.16 2.14 -2.41
N GLN A 10 10.43 2.46 -2.62
CA GLN A 10 11.52 1.76 -1.93
C GLN A 10 11.46 2.01 -0.42
N LEU A 11 11.18 3.23 0.00
CA LEU A 11 11.01 3.55 1.42
C LEU A 11 9.80 2.84 2.01
N ILE A 12 8.68 2.82 1.30
CA ILE A 12 7.48 2.09 1.73
C ILE A 12 7.84 0.62 1.98
N ARG A 13 8.49 -0.01 1.02
CA ARG A 13 8.91 -1.41 1.14
C ARG A 13 9.80 -1.62 2.36
N ASN A 14 10.80 -0.77 2.55
CA ASN A 14 11.73 -0.91 3.67
C ASN A 14 11.01 -0.79 5.00
N TYR A 15 10.10 0.18 5.13
CA TYR A 15 9.36 0.40 6.37
C TYR A 15 8.39 -0.76 6.66
N ILE A 16 7.65 -1.21 5.66
CA ILE A 16 6.69 -2.31 5.81
C ILE A 16 7.40 -3.63 6.12
N ASN A 17 8.56 -3.87 5.50
CA ASN A 17 9.32 -5.10 5.75
C ASN A 17 9.79 -5.21 7.20
N THR A 18 9.92 -4.12 7.94
CA THR A 18 10.25 -4.17 9.37
C THR A 18 9.10 -4.73 10.20
N VAL A 19 7.87 -4.63 9.71
CA VAL A 19 6.67 -5.16 10.37
C VAL A 19 6.39 -6.59 9.90
N ASP A 20 6.41 -6.80 8.60
CA ASP A 20 6.08 -8.09 7.99
C ASP A 20 6.84 -8.24 6.66
N PRO A 21 7.98 -8.96 6.66
CA PRO A 21 8.76 -9.14 5.43
C PRO A 21 8.05 -9.99 4.36
N THR A 22 6.96 -10.68 4.71
CA THR A 22 6.20 -11.51 3.77
C THR A 22 4.98 -10.81 3.18
N ALA A 23 4.69 -9.58 3.61
CA ALA A 23 3.56 -8.83 3.10
C ALA A 23 3.77 -8.44 1.63
N ASP A 24 2.71 -8.55 0.84
CA ASP A 24 2.68 -7.97 -0.50
C ASP A 24 2.23 -6.52 -0.40
N ILE A 25 2.88 -5.65 -1.16
CA ILE A 25 2.59 -4.22 -1.16
C ILE A 25 2.27 -3.82 -2.59
N ILE A 26 1.10 -3.23 -2.80
CA ILE A 26 0.63 -2.83 -4.12
C ILE A 26 0.37 -1.32 -4.12
N LEU A 27 0.99 -0.63 -5.05
CA LEU A 27 0.71 0.77 -5.34
C LEU A 27 -0.43 0.81 -6.37
N TYR A 28 -1.47 1.59 -6.10
CA TYR A 28 -2.56 1.81 -7.06
C TYR A 28 -2.92 3.30 -7.08
N GLY A 29 -3.97 3.65 -7.81
CA GLY A 29 -4.40 5.04 -7.89
C GLY A 29 -3.51 5.90 -8.78
N SER A 30 -3.55 7.21 -8.58
CA SER A 30 -2.91 8.17 -9.49
C SER A 30 -1.40 8.00 -9.60
N ARG A 31 -0.73 7.64 -8.50
CA ARG A 31 0.72 7.42 -8.50
C ARG A 31 1.11 6.19 -9.33
N ALA A 32 0.26 5.16 -9.35
CA ALA A 32 0.48 3.98 -10.19
C ALA A 32 0.18 4.27 -11.66
N ARG A 33 -0.86 5.05 -11.93
CA ARG A 33 -1.23 5.44 -13.30
C ARG A 33 -0.32 6.52 -13.88
N GLU A 34 0.50 7.17 -13.04
CA GLU A 34 1.38 8.27 -13.42
C GLU A 34 0.62 9.54 -13.88
N ASP A 35 -0.61 9.72 -13.38
CA ASP A 35 -1.40 10.93 -13.60
C ASP A 35 -1.57 11.76 -12.32
N GLU A 36 -0.68 11.56 -11.35
CA GLU A 36 -0.70 12.25 -10.07
C GLU A 36 -0.39 13.75 -10.19
N LYS A 37 -0.93 14.49 -9.22
CA LYS A 37 -0.56 15.87 -8.95
C LYS A 37 0.53 15.88 -7.87
N PRO A 38 1.26 17.01 -7.68
CA PRO A 38 2.33 17.05 -6.68
C PRO A 38 1.90 16.70 -5.27
N ASP A 39 0.64 16.98 -4.90
CA ASP A 39 0.08 16.73 -3.57
C ASP A 39 -0.80 15.46 -3.51
N SER A 40 -0.81 14.64 -4.55
CA SER A 40 -1.57 13.39 -4.54
C SER A 40 -1.09 12.44 -3.45
N ASP A 41 -2.05 11.77 -2.80
CA ASP A 41 -1.75 10.71 -1.84
C ASP A 41 -1.11 9.50 -2.53
N TRP A 42 -0.39 8.71 -1.74
CA TRP A 42 0.11 7.41 -2.17
C TRP A 42 -0.89 6.34 -1.72
N ASP A 43 -1.58 5.74 -2.67
CA ASP A 43 -2.59 4.71 -2.40
C ASP A 43 -1.91 3.35 -2.33
N ILE A 44 -1.92 2.76 -1.15
CA ILE A 44 -1.18 1.53 -0.84
C ILE A 44 -2.14 0.46 -0.34
N LEU A 45 -2.05 -0.72 -0.93
CA LEU A 45 -2.71 -1.92 -0.44
C LEU A 45 -1.66 -2.86 0.12
N ILE A 46 -1.86 -3.33 1.35
CA ILE A 46 -0.99 -4.29 2.00
C ILE A 46 -1.77 -5.59 2.18
N LEU A 47 -1.18 -6.68 1.69
CA LEU A 47 -1.73 -8.03 1.83
C LEU A 47 -0.82 -8.83 2.74
N THR A 48 -1.36 -9.28 3.88
CA THR A 48 -0.61 -9.99 4.90
C THR A 48 -1.11 -11.43 5.06
N ASP A 49 -0.23 -12.33 5.52
CA ASP A 49 -0.62 -13.69 5.88
C ASP A 49 -1.43 -13.73 7.17
N ASP A 50 -1.24 -12.71 8.04
CA ASP A 50 -1.97 -12.60 9.31
C ASP A 50 -3.41 -12.13 9.09
N PRO A 51 -4.32 -12.39 10.06
CA PRO A 51 -5.65 -11.79 10.00
C PRO A 51 -5.56 -10.26 10.01
N ALA A 52 -6.29 -9.63 9.10
CA ALA A 52 -6.31 -8.16 8.99
C ALA A 52 -7.26 -7.55 10.03
N ASN A 53 -6.90 -7.63 11.30
CA ASN A 53 -7.62 -6.99 12.40
C ASN A 53 -7.02 -5.62 12.74
N LEU A 54 -7.62 -4.92 13.69
CA LEU A 54 -7.20 -3.57 14.07
C LEU A 54 -5.75 -3.53 14.57
N ILE A 55 -5.30 -4.58 15.25
CA ILE A 55 -3.92 -4.65 15.78
C ILE A 55 -2.93 -4.72 14.61
N THR A 56 -3.19 -5.59 13.66
CA THR A 56 -2.35 -5.77 12.46
C THR A 56 -2.33 -4.49 11.64
N GLU A 57 -3.50 -3.90 11.36
CA GLU A 57 -3.59 -2.65 10.61
C GLU A 57 -2.80 -1.53 11.27
N ARG A 58 -2.90 -1.40 12.59
CA ARG A 58 -2.21 -0.35 13.34
C ARG A 58 -0.68 -0.44 13.17
N LYS A 59 -0.13 -1.64 13.17
CA LYS A 59 1.30 -1.84 12.98
C LYS A 59 1.78 -1.25 11.65
N PHE A 60 1.03 -1.49 10.58
CA PHE A 60 1.36 -0.95 9.26
C PHE A 60 1.14 0.56 9.20
N ARG A 61 0.01 1.05 9.74
CA ARG A 61 -0.30 2.47 9.74
C ARG A 61 0.72 3.28 10.52
N ASP A 62 1.18 2.78 11.67
CA ASP A 62 2.18 3.45 12.49
C ASP A 62 3.50 3.61 11.72
N LYS A 63 3.91 2.58 10.99
CA LYS A 63 5.12 2.66 10.16
C LYS A 63 4.98 3.67 9.03
N LEU A 64 3.85 3.69 8.35
CA LEU A 64 3.61 4.67 7.29
C LEU A 64 3.48 6.09 7.84
N TYR A 65 2.96 6.24 9.06
CA TYR A 65 2.96 7.53 9.73
C TYR A 65 4.39 8.02 10.00
N ASP A 66 5.28 7.13 10.47
CA ASP A 66 6.70 7.48 10.62
C ASP A 66 7.29 7.97 9.29
N LEU A 67 6.94 7.30 8.19
CA LEU A 67 7.40 7.69 6.86
C LEU A 67 6.82 9.04 6.44
N THR A 68 5.58 9.34 6.80
CA THR A 68 4.98 10.66 6.58
C THR A 68 5.77 11.75 7.30
N LEU A 69 6.15 11.51 8.55
CA LEU A 69 6.95 12.47 9.32
C LEU A 69 8.32 12.71 8.70
N GLU A 70 8.90 11.69 8.11
CA GLU A 70 10.21 11.79 7.46
C GLU A 70 10.17 12.50 6.12
N THR A 71 9.16 12.21 5.30
CA THR A 71 9.11 12.63 3.89
C THR A 71 8.13 13.77 3.60
N GLY A 72 7.15 13.99 4.48
CA GLY A 72 6.03 14.90 4.21
C GLY A 72 4.98 14.32 3.27
N GLU A 73 5.15 13.10 2.79
CA GLU A 73 4.17 12.45 1.90
C GLU A 73 3.03 11.83 2.71
N ILE A 74 1.83 11.76 2.10
CA ILE A 74 0.63 11.20 2.71
C ILE A 74 0.33 9.85 2.09
N PHE A 75 0.07 8.85 2.94
CA PHE A 75 -0.21 7.48 2.52
C PHE A 75 -1.64 7.11 2.90
N SER A 76 -2.41 6.67 1.91
CA SER A 76 -3.74 6.10 2.11
C SER A 76 -3.61 4.59 2.03
N VAL A 77 -3.84 3.89 3.15
CA VAL A 77 -3.52 2.46 3.24
C VAL A 77 -4.75 1.63 3.57
N PHE A 78 -4.92 0.54 2.82
CA PHE A 78 -5.83 -0.55 3.14
C PHE A 78 -5.03 -1.81 3.43
N VAL A 79 -5.49 -2.59 4.41
CA VAL A 79 -4.84 -3.85 4.80
C VAL A 79 -5.88 -4.95 4.76
N TYR A 80 -5.57 -6.02 4.03
CA TYR A 80 -6.38 -7.25 4.00
C TYR A 80 -5.45 -8.45 4.18
N SER A 81 -6.00 -9.54 4.70
CA SER A 81 -5.29 -10.82 4.60
C SER A 81 -5.27 -11.26 3.14
N LYS A 82 -4.25 -12.01 2.75
CA LYS A 82 -4.17 -12.56 1.38
C LYS A 82 -5.39 -13.43 1.07
N ASN A 83 -5.85 -14.21 2.05
CA ASN A 83 -7.04 -15.04 1.87
C ASN A 83 -8.31 -14.21 1.66
N GLU A 84 -8.53 -13.20 2.50
CA GLU A 84 -9.70 -12.32 2.37
C GLU A 84 -9.71 -11.60 1.03
N TRP A 85 -8.54 -11.14 0.58
CA TRP A 85 -8.40 -10.46 -0.70
C TRP A 85 -8.84 -11.35 -1.86
N GLN A 86 -8.42 -12.63 -1.86
CA GLN A 86 -8.73 -13.57 -2.93
C GLN A 86 -10.15 -14.15 -2.88
N THR A 87 -10.84 -14.03 -1.75
CA THR A 87 -12.18 -14.57 -1.57
C THR A 87 -13.24 -13.50 -1.48
N LYS A 88 -13.30 -12.78 -0.35
CA LYS A 88 -14.36 -11.80 -0.10
C LYS A 88 -14.25 -10.56 -0.97
N GLN A 89 -13.03 -10.07 -1.19
CA GLN A 89 -12.82 -8.84 -1.94
C GLN A 89 -12.84 -9.04 -3.45
N ARG A 90 -12.72 -10.27 -3.92
CA ARG A 90 -12.60 -10.59 -5.34
C ARG A 90 -13.73 -10.03 -6.21
N PHE A 91 -14.91 -9.83 -5.65
CA PHE A 91 -16.09 -9.37 -6.38
C PHE A 91 -16.37 -7.88 -6.22
N THR A 92 -15.49 -7.14 -5.55
CA THR A 92 -15.67 -5.70 -5.31
C THR A 92 -15.09 -4.87 -6.45
N PRO A 93 -15.63 -3.67 -6.69
CA PRO A 93 -15.02 -2.72 -7.64
C PRO A 93 -13.58 -2.37 -7.25
N PHE A 94 -13.30 -2.26 -5.96
CA PHE A 94 -11.95 -1.97 -5.47
C PHE A 94 -10.95 -3.04 -5.91
N TYR A 95 -11.30 -4.31 -5.75
CA TYR A 95 -10.45 -5.42 -6.21
C TYR A 95 -10.14 -5.29 -7.70
N HIS A 96 -11.17 -5.06 -8.52
CA HIS A 96 -10.99 -4.95 -9.96
C HIS A 96 -10.11 -3.76 -10.35
N ASN A 97 -10.28 -2.61 -9.69
CA ASN A 97 -9.44 -1.45 -9.93
C ASN A 97 -7.97 -1.72 -9.59
N VAL A 98 -7.72 -2.38 -8.46
CA VAL A 98 -6.34 -2.71 -8.05
C VAL A 98 -5.71 -3.70 -9.02
N ILE A 99 -6.45 -4.74 -9.44
CA ILE A 99 -5.92 -5.72 -10.40
C ILE A 99 -5.58 -5.05 -11.73
N GLU A 100 -6.40 -4.10 -12.17
CA GLU A 100 -6.22 -3.42 -13.45
C GLU A 100 -5.04 -2.43 -13.45
N GLU A 101 -4.90 -1.64 -12.40
CA GLU A 101 -3.92 -0.55 -12.37
C GLU A 101 -2.78 -0.72 -11.36
N GLY A 102 -2.88 -1.69 -10.46
CA GLY A 102 -1.92 -1.87 -9.37
C GLY A 102 -0.56 -2.33 -9.82
N VAL A 103 0.47 -1.87 -9.11
CA VAL A 103 1.86 -2.25 -9.32
C VAL A 103 2.40 -2.83 -8.03
N LEU A 104 2.90 -4.06 -8.11
CA LEU A 104 3.58 -4.69 -6.97
C LEU A 104 4.91 -3.99 -6.71
N ILE A 105 5.12 -3.57 -5.50
CA ILE A 105 6.33 -2.84 -5.12
C ILE A 105 7.14 -3.55 -4.04
#